data_6ec19c5ed980c0d7bba005cc91cce7f9
#
_entry.id   6ec19c5ed980c0d7bba005cc91cce7f9
#
_cell.length_a   1.000
_cell.length_b   1.000
_cell.length_c   1.000
_cell.angle_alpha   90.00
_cell.angle_beta   90.00
_cell.angle_gamma   90.00
#
_symmetry.space_group_name_H-M   'P 1'
#
loop_
_entity.id
_entity.type
_entity.pdbx_description
1 polymer ?
#
loop_
_entity_poly.entity_id
_entity_poly.type
_entity_poly.pdbx_seq_one_letter_code
_entity_poly.pdbx_strand_id
1 'polypeptide(L)'
;MIFEVFVIGAAFVFGLAVRPLGLPPLVGFLAAGFFINAVGPRFGMPSDTGPILDYIANLGVLILLFTIGLKLKLRQIGEPHVIGVSLLHFALSVALFTPIARLLFAPDWTVALIVGIGLAFSSTVLAAKMLEAKREMGNFHGRAAIGILIVQDIIALVVLAVFSGKVPEPWALLIFAVPLLRPVLYKLLDLAGHDEVLILAGMALSLVIGGYGFELIGLKGEIGALVMGLLLSNHPRASELSDSLWSLKEIFLVGFFLSIGMSGLPDWNAVLFAVIMGALLPLKIVLFFFLLVAFRLRARTAFLSSLALGVYSEFGLIVAAGIPAAEPFLVPLAIAVSVSFLIGAPLNRMAHPLFERFETRLQRFERQMRHPDEQPTDLGEADVLIFGMGRTGSAAFNALSESGFRPLGLDADTYKAQGHAEAGRNVVFADAEDSNFWTGVDLNQIKTAILAMDDLEAKLIATRRLRAKGFTGPIVSHALYEEHVDMIKEAGADFTHLTMREAGRSLAHHALEATQKTSPAGKR
;
A
#
# COMPACT_ATOMS: atom_id res chain seq x y z
N MET A 1 0.73 33.49 15.91
CA MET A 1 -0.46 32.82 16.52
C MET A 1 -1.73 32.91 15.67
N ILE A 2 -2.15 34.08 15.16
CA ILE A 2 -3.38 34.17 14.28
C ILE A 2 -3.14 33.44 12.96
N PHE A 3 -1.97 33.56 12.37
CA PHE A 3 -1.62 32.89 11.10
C PHE A 3 -1.62 31.36 11.25
N GLU A 4 -0.99 30.82 12.28
CA GLU A 4 -0.93 29.37 12.51
C GLU A 4 -2.33 28.77 12.77
N VAL A 5 -3.19 29.48 13.52
CA VAL A 5 -4.58 29.07 13.76
C VAL A 5 -5.36 29.06 12.45
N PHE A 6 -5.16 30.07 11.60
CA PHE A 6 -5.83 30.15 10.29
C PHE A 6 -5.34 29.02 9.35
N VAL A 7 -4.05 28.73 9.33
CA VAL A 7 -3.44 27.65 8.54
C VAL A 7 -4.01 26.29 8.96
N ILE A 8 -4.03 26.00 10.26
CA ILE A 8 -4.59 24.74 10.79
C ILE A 8 -6.09 24.64 10.49
N GLY A 9 -6.83 25.74 10.68
CA GLY A 9 -8.28 25.79 10.40
C GLY A 9 -8.59 25.57 8.92
N ALA A 10 -7.86 26.21 8.02
CA ALA A 10 -8.00 26.00 6.59
C ALA A 10 -7.65 24.55 6.19
N ALA A 11 -6.55 24.01 6.66
CA ALA A 11 -6.15 22.61 6.42
C ALA A 11 -7.24 21.64 6.87
N PHE A 12 -7.82 21.86 8.05
CA PHE A 12 -8.90 21.03 8.58
C PHE A 12 -10.15 21.09 7.71
N VAL A 13 -10.63 22.31 7.38
CA VAL A 13 -11.85 22.51 6.59
C VAL A 13 -11.73 21.93 5.19
N PHE A 14 -10.64 22.22 4.49
CA PHE A 14 -10.42 21.71 3.14
C PHE A 14 -10.12 20.20 3.14
N GLY A 15 -9.37 19.70 4.12
CA GLY A 15 -9.13 18.27 4.29
C GLY A 15 -10.42 17.48 4.57
N LEU A 16 -11.35 18.09 5.33
CA LEU A 16 -12.67 17.50 5.58
C LEU A 16 -13.55 17.55 4.32
N ALA A 17 -13.51 18.64 3.58
CA ALA A 17 -14.35 18.86 2.38
C ALA A 17 -14.07 17.85 1.25
N VAL A 18 -12.85 17.33 1.14
CA VAL A 18 -12.51 16.36 0.07
C VAL A 18 -12.85 14.91 0.45
N ARG A 19 -13.08 14.60 1.72
CA ARG A 19 -13.39 13.22 2.19
C ARG A 19 -14.65 12.62 1.56
N PRO A 20 -15.80 13.33 1.47
CA PRO A 20 -17.00 12.78 0.84
C PRO A 20 -16.81 12.44 -0.64
N LEU A 21 -15.81 13.07 -1.30
CA LEU A 21 -15.44 12.79 -2.68
C LEU A 21 -14.57 11.53 -2.81
N GLY A 22 -14.19 10.90 -1.68
CA GLY A 22 -13.30 9.73 -1.66
C GLY A 22 -11.84 10.06 -1.98
N LEU A 23 -11.46 11.35 -1.87
CA LEU A 23 -10.10 11.81 -2.14
C LEU A 23 -9.23 11.76 -0.88
N PRO A 24 -7.91 11.55 -1.04
CA PRO A 24 -6.97 11.73 0.05
C PRO A 24 -7.00 13.15 0.61
N PRO A 25 -6.89 13.35 1.94
CA PRO A 25 -6.88 14.67 2.57
C PRO A 25 -5.80 15.63 2.05
N LEU A 26 -4.69 15.09 1.53
CA LEU A 26 -3.59 15.88 0.96
C LEU A 26 -4.02 16.80 -0.20
N VAL A 27 -5.05 16.40 -0.98
CA VAL A 27 -5.64 17.26 -2.02
C VAL A 27 -6.32 18.49 -1.37
N GLY A 28 -6.98 18.28 -0.23
CA GLY A 28 -7.56 19.35 0.56
C GLY A 28 -6.48 20.29 1.15
N PHE A 29 -5.38 19.75 1.62
CA PHE A 29 -4.27 20.55 2.17
C PHE A 29 -3.62 21.43 1.10
N LEU A 30 -3.43 20.91 -0.11
CA LEU A 30 -2.96 21.68 -1.26
C LEU A 30 -3.94 22.81 -1.60
N ALA A 31 -5.25 22.51 -1.66
CA ALA A 31 -6.29 23.50 -1.90
C ALA A 31 -6.36 24.56 -0.79
N ALA A 32 -6.15 24.18 0.47
CA ALA A 32 -6.02 25.11 1.60
C ALA A 32 -4.83 26.06 1.40
N GLY A 33 -3.68 25.56 0.94
CA GLY A 33 -2.51 26.37 0.61
C GLY A 33 -2.83 27.42 -0.47
N PHE A 34 -3.48 27.03 -1.57
CA PHE A 34 -3.95 27.97 -2.60
C PHE A 34 -4.93 29.01 -2.05
N PHE A 35 -5.85 28.57 -1.20
CA PHE A 35 -6.79 29.49 -0.56
C PHE A 35 -6.09 30.51 0.34
N ILE A 36 -5.13 30.07 1.15
CA ILE A 36 -4.34 30.94 2.03
C ILE A 36 -3.53 31.94 1.19
N ASN A 37 -2.89 31.49 0.12
CA ASN A 37 -2.15 32.36 -0.80
C ASN A 37 -3.06 33.43 -1.45
N ALA A 38 -4.27 33.07 -1.88
CA ALA A 38 -5.22 33.97 -2.55
C ALA A 38 -5.85 34.99 -1.59
N VAL A 39 -6.15 34.59 -0.37
CA VAL A 39 -7.01 35.35 0.57
C VAL A 39 -6.18 35.96 1.71
N GLY A 40 -5.12 35.30 2.16
CA GLY A 40 -4.29 35.69 3.29
C GLY A 40 -3.77 37.14 3.21
N PRO A 41 -3.25 37.62 2.07
CA PRO A 41 -2.76 39.00 1.95
C PRO A 41 -3.83 40.05 2.25
N ARG A 42 -5.11 39.77 2.01
CA ARG A 42 -6.23 40.68 2.34
C ARG A 42 -6.44 40.86 3.84
N PHE A 43 -5.96 39.90 4.64
CA PHE A 43 -6.01 39.93 6.10
C PHE A 43 -4.65 40.24 6.73
N GLY A 44 -3.68 40.76 5.95
CA GLY A 44 -2.35 41.09 6.41
C GLY A 44 -1.48 39.87 6.78
N MET A 45 -1.82 38.70 6.25
CA MET A 45 -1.03 37.48 6.42
C MET A 45 0.10 37.42 5.40
N PRO A 46 1.23 36.77 5.73
CA PRO A 46 2.32 36.55 4.77
C PRO A 46 1.81 35.77 3.55
N SER A 47 2.32 36.13 2.38
CA SER A 47 2.09 35.38 1.14
C SER A 47 3.04 34.21 0.96
N ASP A 48 4.11 34.17 1.76
CA ASP A 48 5.11 33.09 1.79
C ASP A 48 4.86 32.12 2.95
N THR A 49 5.38 30.93 2.82
CA THR A 49 5.25 29.85 3.80
C THR A 49 5.92 30.18 5.14
N GLY A 50 6.92 31.05 5.11
CA GLY A 50 7.80 31.35 6.23
C GLY A 50 8.64 30.14 6.68
N PRO A 51 9.73 30.38 7.40
CA PRO A 51 10.72 29.36 7.74
C PRO A 51 10.16 28.23 8.62
N ILE A 52 9.09 28.50 9.39
CA ILE A 52 8.49 27.50 10.29
C ILE A 52 7.75 26.43 9.49
N LEU A 53 6.94 26.83 8.50
CA LEU A 53 6.17 25.87 7.71
C LEU A 53 7.08 25.02 6.82
N ASP A 54 8.14 25.63 6.25
CA ASP A 54 9.14 24.91 5.47
C ASP A 54 9.92 23.90 6.33
N TYR A 55 10.24 24.28 7.58
CA TYR A 55 10.86 23.36 8.53
C TYR A 55 9.93 22.18 8.86
N ILE A 56 8.65 22.44 9.14
CA ILE A 56 7.64 21.40 9.39
C ILE A 56 7.49 20.49 8.17
N ALA A 57 7.46 21.05 6.96
CA ALA A 57 7.41 20.30 5.72
C ALA A 57 8.59 19.33 5.57
N ASN A 58 9.81 19.82 5.83
CA ASN A 58 11.02 18.99 5.79
C ASN A 58 11.00 17.86 6.82
N LEU A 59 10.57 18.12 8.07
CA LEU A 59 10.40 17.08 9.07
C LEU A 59 9.41 15.99 8.59
N GLY A 60 8.34 16.40 7.91
CA GLY A 60 7.36 15.48 7.32
C GLY A 60 7.98 14.55 6.29
N VAL A 61 8.80 15.07 5.40
CA VAL A 61 9.50 14.30 4.39
C VAL A 61 10.48 13.31 5.02
N LEU A 62 11.26 13.73 6.02
CA LEU A 62 12.21 12.84 6.71
C LEU A 62 11.51 11.68 7.42
N ILE A 63 10.44 11.95 8.18
CA ILE A 63 9.67 10.89 8.87
C ILE A 63 8.97 9.98 7.85
N LEU A 64 8.45 10.53 6.75
CA LEU A 64 7.87 9.75 5.66
C LEU A 64 8.89 8.74 5.11
N LEU A 65 10.07 9.21 4.74
CA LEU A 65 11.13 8.37 4.18
C LEU A 65 11.62 7.31 5.17
N PHE A 66 11.76 7.67 6.44
CA PHE A 66 12.08 6.72 7.50
C PHE A 66 11.01 5.61 7.63
N THR A 67 9.73 5.99 7.66
CA THR A 67 8.62 5.00 7.76
C THR A 67 8.52 4.12 6.52
N ILE A 68 8.83 4.63 5.35
CA ILE A 68 8.98 3.83 4.13
C ILE A 68 10.13 2.84 4.31
N GLY A 69 11.30 3.31 4.75
CA GLY A 69 12.43 2.44 5.05
C GLY A 69 12.08 1.28 5.99
N LEU A 70 11.31 1.54 7.06
CA LEU A 70 10.85 0.51 7.99
C LEU A 70 9.97 -0.57 7.33
N LYS A 71 9.20 -0.21 6.32
CA LYS A 71 8.31 -1.13 5.59
C LYS A 71 9.01 -1.89 4.47
N LEU A 72 10.25 -1.53 4.12
CA LEU A 72 11.04 -2.15 3.06
C LEU A 72 11.49 -3.57 3.44
N LYS A 73 10.75 -4.58 3.00
CA LYS A 73 11.18 -5.98 3.11
C LYS A 73 11.98 -6.36 1.86
N LEU A 74 13.31 -6.29 1.93
CA LEU A 74 14.22 -6.57 0.82
C LEU A 74 13.96 -7.92 0.12
N ARG A 75 13.42 -8.92 0.82
CA ARG A 75 13.07 -10.22 0.26
C ARG A 75 11.93 -10.13 -0.78
N GLN A 76 11.01 -9.18 -0.63
CA GLN A 76 9.90 -8.97 -1.58
C GLN A 76 10.35 -8.24 -2.85
N ILE A 77 11.44 -7.48 -2.77
CA ILE A 77 12.00 -6.71 -3.89
C ILE A 77 12.75 -7.61 -4.86
N GLY A 78 13.28 -8.75 -4.40
CA GLY A 78 14.15 -9.64 -5.18
C GLY A 78 13.47 -10.37 -6.34
N GLU A 79 12.17 -10.24 -6.52
CA GLU A 79 11.45 -10.94 -7.58
C GLU A 79 11.69 -10.28 -8.96
N PRO A 80 12.07 -11.06 -9.99
CA PRO A 80 12.45 -10.52 -11.31
C PRO A 80 11.37 -9.66 -11.95
N HIS A 81 10.09 -9.99 -11.75
CA HIS A 81 8.97 -9.21 -12.29
C HIS A 81 8.83 -7.85 -11.57
N VAL A 82 9.09 -7.78 -10.27
CA VAL A 82 9.03 -6.52 -9.51
C VAL A 82 10.13 -5.57 -9.98
N ILE A 83 11.37 -6.01 -9.99
CA ILE A 83 12.52 -5.19 -10.42
C ILE A 83 12.38 -4.82 -11.91
N GLY A 84 12.13 -5.80 -12.75
CA GLY A 84 12.07 -5.61 -14.21
C GLY A 84 10.96 -4.66 -14.63
N VAL A 85 9.74 -4.83 -14.08
CA VAL A 85 8.61 -3.92 -14.37
C VAL A 85 8.91 -2.53 -13.85
N SER A 86 9.45 -2.39 -12.64
CA SER A 86 9.76 -1.08 -12.05
C SER A 86 10.74 -0.29 -12.91
N LEU A 87 11.87 -0.90 -13.27
CA LEU A 87 12.92 -0.24 -14.05
C LEU A 87 12.45 0.09 -15.47
N LEU A 88 11.81 -0.87 -16.15
CA LEU A 88 11.32 -0.66 -17.52
C LEU A 88 10.20 0.36 -17.56
N HIS A 89 9.23 0.28 -16.63
CA HIS A 89 8.15 1.26 -16.56
C HIS A 89 8.69 2.65 -16.27
N PHE A 90 9.62 2.79 -15.33
CA PHE A 90 10.26 4.06 -15.02
C PHE A 90 10.97 4.64 -16.25
N ALA A 91 11.83 3.86 -16.91
CA ALA A 91 12.54 4.30 -18.09
C ALA A 91 11.61 4.70 -19.25
N LEU A 92 10.60 3.87 -19.54
CA LEU A 92 9.63 4.15 -20.60
C LEU A 92 8.73 5.34 -20.27
N SER A 93 8.33 5.51 -19.01
CA SER A 93 7.54 6.66 -18.57
C SER A 93 8.36 7.95 -18.67
N VAL A 94 9.63 7.95 -18.25
CA VAL A 94 10.54 9.09 -18.43
C VAL A 94 10.71 9.40 -19.91
N ALA A 95 10.95 8.39 -20.75
CA ALA A 95 11.08 8.56 -22.20
C ALA A 95 9.79 9.11 -22.85
N LEU A 96 8.63 8.80 -22.31
CA LEU A 96 7.32 9.29 -22.77
C LEU A 96 7.05 10.72 -22.29
N PHE A 97 7.13 10.96 -20.97
CA PHE A 97 6.71 12.23 -20.39
C PHE A 97 7.71 13.36 -20.63
N THR A 98 9.01 13.07 -20.71
CA THR A 98 10.04 14.09 -20.95
C THR A 98 9.85 14.86 -22.29
N PRO A 99 9.68 14.20 -23.45
CA PRO A 99 9.40 14.91 -24.70
C PRO A 99 8.09 15.70 -24.67
N ILE A 100 7.04 15.16 -24.02
CA ILE A 100 5.75 15.83 -23.89
C ILE A 100 5.92 17.09 -23.04
N ALA A 101 6.58 16.99 -21.89
CA ALA A 101 6.86 18.14 -21.02
C ALA A 101 7.71 19.19 -21.77
N ARG A 102 8.74 18.76 -22.51
CA ARG A 102 9.61 19.66 -23.29
C ARG A 102 8.85 20.40 -24.38
N LEU A 103 7.99 19.69 -25.10
CA LEU A 103 7.25 20.27 -26.22
C LEU A 103 6.20 21.26 -25.77
N LEU A 104 5.54 20.99 -24.63
CA LEU A 104 4.32 21.72 -24.24
C LEU A 104 4.59 22.78 -23.16
N PHE A 105 5.55 22.56 -22.25
CA PHE A 105 5.62 23.33 -21.00
C PHE A 105 7.03 23.73 -20.55
N ALA A 106 8.01 22.84 -20.69
CA ALA A 106 9.32 23.05 -20.09
C ALA A 106 10.27 23.86 -21.00
N PRO A 107 11.06 24.81 -20.44
CA PRO A 107 11.92 25.69 -21.21
C PRO A 107 13.14 24.96 -21.80
N ASP A 108 13.63 23.91 -21.13
CA ASP A 108 14.79 23.13 -21.55
C ASP A 108 14.65 21.62 -21.26
N TRP A 109 15.62 20.83 -21.76
CA TRP A 109 15.62 19.37 -21.61
C TRP A 109 15.86 18.93 -20.16
N THR A 110 16.59 19.68 -19.37
CA THR A 110 16.88 19.32 -17.96
C THR A 110 15.62 19.42 -17.12
N VAL A 111 14.88 20.51 -17.23
CA VAL A 111 13.59 20.70 -16.55
C VAL A 111 12.58 19.69 -17.05
N ALA A 112 12.49 19.48 -18.36
CA ALA A 112 11.60 18.46 -18.94
C ALA A 112 11.89 17.07 -18.42
N LEU A 113 13.16 16.70 -18.26
CA LEU A 113 13.59 15.42 -17.70
C LEU A 113 13.15 15.28 -16.22
N ILE A 114 13.35 16.32 -15.42
CA ILE A 114 12.93 16.31 -14.01
C ILE A 114 11.42 16.15 -13.89
N VAL A 115 10.63 16.87 -14.69
CA VAL A 115 9.19 16.74 -14.77
C VAL A 115 8.78 15.32 -15.21
N GLY A 116 9.43 14.80 -16.25
CA GLY A 116 9.18 13.43 -16.73
C GLY A 116 9.48 12.36 -15.68
N ILE A 117 10.56 12.53 -14.93
CA ILE A 117 10.93 11.68 -13.79
C ILE A 117 9.86 11.77 -12.70
N GLY A 118 9.42 12.98 -12.34
CA GLY A 118 8.39 13.19 -11.32
C GLY A 118 7.08 12.48 -11.65
N LEU A 119 6.66 12.49 -12.92
CA LEU A 119 5.45 11.84 -13.41
C LEU A 119 5.59 10.30 -13.56
N ALA A 120 6.82 9.79 -13.62
CA ALA A 120 7.06 8.36 -13.74
C ALA A 120 6.74 7.58 -12.46
N PHE A 121 6.84 8.22 -11.30
CA PHE A 121 6.54 7.58 -10.01
C PHE A 121 5.05 7.35 -9.79
N SER A 122 4.73 6.31 -9.00
CA SER A 122 3.37 5.95 -8.63
C SER A 122 3.13 6.14 -7.13
N SER A 123 1.91 6.54 -6.75
CA SER A 123 1.59 6.86 -5.35
C SER A 123 1.51 5.63 -4.48
N THR A 124 2.45 5.51 -3.55
CA THR A 124 2.47 4.45 -2.53
C THR A 124 1.31 4.59 -1.54
N VAL A 125 0.99 5.84 -1.14
CA VAL A 125 -0.06 6.11 -0.16
C VAL A 125 -1.44 5.73 -0.68
N LEU A 126 -1.77 6.12 -1.93
CA LEU A 126 -3.08 5.82 -2.48
C LEU A 126 -3.24 4.32 -2.78
N ALA A 127 -2.23 3.71 -3.40
CA ALA A 127 -2.25 2.27 -3.70
C ALA A 127 -2.37 1.43 -2.42
N ALA A 128 -1.57 1.72 -1.39
CA ALA A 128 -1.63 1.01 -0.12
C ALA A 128 -3.00 1.15 0.55
N LYS A 129 -3.56 2.38 0.64
CA LYS A 129 -4.90 2.60 1.23
C LYS A 129 -6.00 1.85 0.48
N MET A 130 -5.92 1.74 -0.85
CA MET A 130 -6.91 1.03 -1.65
C MET A 130 -6.83 -0.48 -1.46
N LEU A 131 -5.61 -1.03 -1.48
CA LEU A 131 -5.37 -2.45 -1.24
C LEU A 131 -5.73 -2.84 0.20
N GLU A 132 -5.44 -1.97 1.17
CA GLU A 132 -5.79 -2.17 2.58
C GLU A 132 -7.31 -2.15 2.80
N ALA A 133 -8.01 -1.17 2.22
CA ALA A 133 -9.47 -1.06 2.31
C ALA A 133 -10.20 -2.29 1.76
N LYS A 134 -9.61 -2.95 0.76
CA LYS A 134 -10.10 -4.20 0.17
C LYS A 134 -9.48 -5.46 0.79
N ARG A 135 -8.55 -5.30 1.75
CA ARG A 135 -7.77 -6.40 2.36
C ARG A 135 -6.96 -7.24 1.37
N GLU A 136 -6.56 -6.63 0.25
CA GLU A 136 -5.83 -7.26 -0.85
C GLU A 136 -4.31 -7.09 -0.78
N MET A 137 -3.77 -6.53 0.30
CA MET A 137 -2.32 -6.33 0.49
C MET A 137 -1.53 -7.65 0.41
N GLY A 138 -2.12 -8.75 0.86
CA GLY A 138 -1.52 -10.09 0.84
C GLY A 138 -1.69 -10.83 -0.49
N ASN A 139 -2.63 -10.43 -1.32
CA ASN A 139 -2.90 -11.06 -2.62
C ASN A 139 -1.73 -10.83 -3.59
N PHE A 140 -1.59 -11.68 -4.60
CA PHE A 140 -0.44 -11.60 -5.50
C PHE A 140 -0.35 -10.25 -6.24
N HIS A 141 -1.49 -9.73 -6.72
CA HIS A 141 -1.53 -8.39 -7.35
C HIS A 141 -1.17 -7.26 -6.38
N GLY A 142 -1.59 -7.35 -5.11
CA GLY A 142 -1.25 -6.38 -4.07
C GLY A 142 0.25 -6.42 -3.75
N ARG A 143 0.83 -7.60 -3.58
CA ARG A 143 2.27 -7.77 -3.34
C ARG A 143 3.12 -7.28 -4.51
N ALA A 144 2.72 -7.61 -5.75
CA ALA A 144 3.40 -7.13 -6.95
C ALA A 144 3.36 -5.60 -7.03
N ALA A 145 2.19 -4.98 -6.79
CA ALA A 145 2.05 -3.54 -6.78
C ALA A 145 2.91 -2.89 -5.69
N ILE A 146 2.84 -3.36 -4.45
CA ILE A 146 3.65 -2.82 -3.34
C ILE A 146 5.15 -3.04 -3.60
N GLY A 147 5.55 -4.19 -4.11
CA GLY A 147 6.96 -4.44 -4.47
C GLY A 147 7.47 -3.42 -5.51
N ILE A 148 6.68 -3.16 -6.56
CA ILE A 148 7.00 -2.17 -7.58
C ILE A 148 7.12 -0.76 -6.99
N LEU A 149 6.18 -0.35 -6.13
CA LEU A 149 6.21 0.94 -5.45
C LEU A 149 7.47 1.11 -4.61
N ILE A 150 7.86 0.08 -3.87
CA ILE A 150 9.08 0.08 -3.07
C ILE A 150 10.33 0.29 -3.95
N VAL A 151 10.42 -0.39 -5.10
CA VAL A 151 11.54 -0.17 -6.04
C VAL A 151 11.51 1.24 -6.61
N GLN A 152 10.33 1.79 -6.91
CA GLN A 152 10.20 3.17 -7.36
C GLN A 152 10.64 4.18 -6.29
N ASP A 153 10.32 3.92 -5.00
CA ASP A 153 10.78 4.77 -3.89
C ASP A 153 12.33 4.76 -3.80
N ILE A 154 12.98 3.60 -4.02
CA ILE A 154 14.45 3.50 -4.10
C ILE A 154 14.99 4.29 -5.31
N ILE A 155 14.34 4.18 -6.46
CA ILE A 155 14.71 4.95 -7.66
C ILE A 155 14.60 6.44 -7.38
N ALA A 156 13.53 6.89 -6.71
CA ALA A 156 13.33 8.29 -6.36
C ALA A 156 14.47 8.86 -5.51
N LEU A 157 15.00 8.06 -4.59
CA LEU A 157 16.14 8.44 -3.77
C LEU A 157 17.45 8.53 -4.56
N VAL A 158 17.68 7.57 -5.46
CA VAL A 158 18.85 7.64 -6.37
C VAL A 158 18.76 8.91 -7.22
N VAL A 159 17.59 9.21 -7.76
CA VAL A 159 17.35 10.44 -8.54
C VAL A 159 17.62 11.68 -7.68
N LEU A 160 17.07 11.72 -6.48
CA LEU A 160 17.27 12.84 -5.56
C LEU A 160 18.77 13.02 -5.21
N ALA A 161 19.50 11.93 -4.99
CA ALA A 161 20.94 11.97 -4.75
C ALA A 161 21.72 12.53 -5.96
N VAL A 162 21.41 12.06 -7.17
CA VAL A 162 22.09 12.49 -8.41
C VAL A 162 21.83 13.97 -8.73
N PHE A 163 20.57 14.43 -8.60
CA PHE A 163 20.19 15.79 -8.95
C PHE A 163 20.38 16.80 -7.81
N SER A 164 20.83 16.37 -6.64
CA SER A 164 21.03 17.24 -5.49
C SER A 164 22.13 18.31 -5.67
N GLY A 165 22.98 18.14 -6.68
CA GLY A 165 24.10 19.05 -6.92
C GLY A 165 25.19 19.04 -5.84
N LYS A 166 25.01 18.30 -4.75
CA LYS A 166 26.03 18.13 -3.71
C LYS A 166 26.98 17.02 -4.14
N VAL A 167 28.25 17.33 -4.28
CA VAL A 167 29.30 16.33 -4.43
C VAL A 167 29.49 15.66 -3.07
N PRO A 168 29.32 14.34 -2.95
CA PRO A 168 29.52 13.66 -1.68
C PRO A 168 30.95 13.92 -1.16
N GLU A 169 31.06 14.31 0.09
CA GLU A 169 32.37 14.43 0.75
C GLU A 169 33.00 13.03 0.93
N PRO A 170 34.32 12.92 1.12
CA PRO A 170 34.97 11.63 1.37
C PRO A 170 34.34 10.83 2.55
N TRP A 171 33.78 11.55 3.51
CA TRP A 171 33.08 11.00 4.66
C TRP A 171 31.75 10.29 4.29
N ALA A 172 31.20 10.57 3.11
CA ALA A 172 30.01 9.85 2.60
C ALA A 172 30.25 8.34 2.46
N LEU A 173 31.51 7.90 2.34
CA LEU A 173 31.87 6.49 2.36
C LEU A 173 31.49 5.80 3.69
N LEU A 174 31.27 6.55 4.77
CA LEU A 174 30.75 5.99 6.03
C LEU A 174 29.37 5.36 5.89
N ILE A 175 28.62 5.67 4.84
CA ILE A 175 27.34 5.00 4.56
C ILE A 175 27.49 3.48 4.47
N PHE A 176 28.62 2.98 3.96
CA PHE A 176 28.91 1.54 3.89
C PHE A 176 29.19 0.92 5.26
N ALA A 177 29.53 1.73 6.26
CA ALA A 177 29.71 1.28 7.64
C ALA A 177 28.41 1.33 8.45
N VAL A 178 27.40 2.06 8.00
CA VAL A 178 26.10 2.21 8.70
C VAL A 178 25.41 0.85 8.98
N PRO A 179 25.47 -0.19 8.12
CA PRO A 179 24.95 -1.51 8.44
C PRO A 179 25.58 -2.16 9.69
N LEU A 180 26.82 -1.80 10.06
CA LEU A 180 27.47 -2.28 11.27
C LEU A 180 26.79 -1.76 12.55
N LEU A 181 26.05 -0.66 12.46
CA LEU A 181 25.29 -0.09 13.57
C LEU A 181 24.00 -0.88 13.87
N ARG A 182 23.59 -1.78 12.98
CA ARG A 182 22.34 -2.55 13.12
C ARG A 182 22.17 -3.21 14.50
N PRO A 183 23.14 -3.91 15.09
CA PRO A 183 22.96 -4.51 16.41
C PRO A 183 22.70 -3.48 17.51
N VAL A 184 23.37 -2.31 17.43
CA VAL A 184 23.19 -1.20 18.38
C VAL A 184 21.79 -0.60 18.24
N LEU A 185 21.36 -0.38 17.01
CA LEU A 185 20.02 0.15 16.71
C LEU A 185 18.91 -0.80 17.16
N TYR A 186 19.10 -2.10 16.98
CA TYR A 186 18.16 -3.13 17.45
C TYR A 186 18.04 -3.10 18.97
N LYS A 187 19.17 -3.08 19.68
CA LYS A 187 19.18 -3.00 21.14
C LYS A 187 18.56 -1.70 21.66
N LEU A 188 18.78 -0.59 20.95
CA LEU A 188 18.18 0.71 21.29
C LEU A 188 16.67 0.64 21.13
N LEU A 189 16.17 0.02 20.06
CA LEU A 189 14.75 -0.15 19.83
C LEU A 189 14.09 -1.10 20.84
N ASP A 190 14.81 -2.15 21.27
CA ASP A 190 14.36 -3.05 22.34
C ASP A 190 14.24 -2.33 23.69
N LEU A 191 15.19 -1.44 23.99
CA LEU A 191 15.20 -0.65 25.23
C LEU A 191 14.13 0.45 25.22
N ALA A 192 13.74 0.96 24.07
CA ALA A 192 12.73 2.01 23.93
C ALA A 192 11.33 1.56 24.36
N GLY A 193 11.07 0.24 24.45
CA GLY A 193 9.76 -0.26 24.88
C GLY A 193 8.65 -0.06 23.85
N HIS A 194 7.42 0.15 24.29
CA HIS A 194 6.21 0.18 23.46
C HIS A 194 5.50 1.54 23.37
N ASP A 195 5.80 2.48 24.26
CA ASP A 195 5.03 3.71 24.44
C ASP A 195 5.71 4.93 23.79
N GLU A 196 5.64 6.08 24.46
CA GLU A 196 6.13 7.37 23.96
C GLU A 196 7.64 7.34 23.61
N VAL A 197 8.42 6.53 24.32
CA VAL A 197 9.87 6.40 24.09
C VAL A 197 10.15 5.74 22.74
N LEU A 198 9.29 4.83 22.26
CA LEU A 198 9.37 4.24 20.92
C LEU A 198 9.20 5.31 19.84
N ILE A 199 8.21 6.21 20.00
CA ILE A 199 7.98 7.32 19.07
C ILE A 199 9.18 8.26 19.05
N LEU A 200 9.69 8.63 20.24
CA LEU A 200 10.86 9.48 20.36
C LEU A 200 12.11 8.82 19.75
N ALA A 201 12.29 7.51 19.92
CA ALA A 201 13.37 6.78 19.26
C ALA A 201 13.25 6.86 17.73
N GLY A 202 12.05 6.68 17.18
CA GLY A 202 11.78 6.85 15.76
C GLY A 202 12.08 8.25 15.25
N MET A 203 11.67 9.27 15.99
CA MET A 203 12.00 10.68 15.68
C MET A 203 13.51 10.94 15.74
N ALA A 204 14.19 10.47 16.79
CA ALA A 204 15.64 10.64 16.91
C ALA A 204 16.39 9.93 15.77
N LEU A 205 15.97 8.71 15.41
CA LEU A 205 16.57 7.96 14.33
C LEU A 205 16.32 8.58 12.95
N SER A 206 15.13 9.10 12.72
CA SER A 206 14.79 9.73 11.43
C SER A 206 15.34 11.14 11.28
N LEU A 207 15.20 12.00 12.31
CA LEU A 207 15.51 13.43 12.20
C LEU A 207 16.95 13.74 12.60
N VAL A 208 17.41 13.14 13.73
CA VAL A 208 18.74 13.49 14.26
C VAL A 208 19.82 12.65 13.57
N ILE A 209 19.68 11.32 13.58
CA ILE A 209 20.73 10.45 13.01
C ILE A 209 20.60 10.39 11.49
N GLY A 210 19.39 10.12 10.97
CA GLY A 210 19.12 10.06 9.54
C GLY A 210 19.20 11.42 8.88
N GLY A 211 18.44 12.42 9.35
CA GLY A 211 18.43 13.76 8.81
C GLY A 211 19.75 14.47 9.00
N TYR A 212 19.94 15.03 10.19
CA TYR A 212 21.11 15.89 10.51
C TYR A 212 22.43 15.13 10.45
N GLY A 213 22.50 13.89 10.94
CA GLY A 213 23.74 13.10 10.94
C GLY A 213 24.28 12.83 9.54
N PHE A 214 23.40 12.57 8.56
CA PHE A 214 23.82 12.40 7.17
C PHE A 214 24.20 13.71 6.48
N GLU A 215 23.58 14.83 6.86
CA GLU A 215 24.00 16.14 6.36
C GLU A 215 25.42 16.50 6.82
N LEU A 216 25.82 16.11 8.04
CA LEU A 216 27.18 16.31 8.54
C LEU A 216 28.27 15.58 7.72
N ILE A 217 27.90 14.46 7.08
CA ILE A 217 28.83 13.70 6.21
C ILE A 217 28.66 14.05 4.72
N GLY A 218 27.98 15.17 4.41
CA GLY A 218 27.79 15.66 3.04
C GLY A 218 26.75 14.90 2.22
N LEU A 219 25.90 14.09 2.85
CA LEU A 219 24.76 13.45 2.21
C LEU A 219 23.47 14.21 2.50
N LYS A 220 22.41 13.96 1.72
CA LYS A 220 21.09 14.52 2.02
C LYS A 220 20.45 13.79 3.19
N GLY A 221 19.77 14.53 4.08
CA GLY A 221 19.06 13.99 5.23
C GLY A 221 17.97 13.01 4.84
N GLU A 222 17.32 13.20 3.69
CA GLU A 222 16.29 12.31 3.15
C GLU A 222 16.82 10.89 2.89
N ILE A 223 18.05 10.78 2.37
CA ILE A 223 18.72 9.49 2.17
C ILE A 223 19.00 8.84 3.52
N GLY A 224 19.49 9.63 4.49
CA GLY A 224 19.79 9.15 5.82
C GLY A 224 18.56 8.61 6.56
N ALA A 225 17.46 9.34 6.52
CA ALA A 225 16.22 8.93 7.13
C ALA A 225 15.73 7.56 6.58
N LEU A 226 15.76 7.40 5.25
CA LEU A 226 15.40 6.12 4.64
C LEU A 226 16.35 4.98 5.03
N VAL A 227 17.66 5.21 4.97
CA VAL A 227 18.68 4.20 5.32
C VAL A 227 18.48 3.74 6.77
N MET A 228 18.24 4.67 7.68
CA MET A 228 17.96 4.33 9.09
C MET A 228 16.69 3.48 9.23
N GLY A 229 15.62 3.80 8.50
CA GLY A 229 14.40 2.98 8.45
C GLY A 229 14.67 1.58 7.88
N LEU A 230 15.40 1.49 6.77
CA LEU A 230 15.76 0.23 6.12
C LEU A 230 16.59 -0.69 7.04
N LEU A 231 17.50 -0.16 7.81
CA LEU A 231 18.30 -0.94 8.77
C LEU A 231 17.42 -1.62 9.83
N LEU A 232 16.32 -0.99 10.20
CA LEU A 232 15.37 -1.46 11.20
C LEU A 232 14.23 -2.30 10.61
N SER A 233 14.09 -2.39 9.28
CA SER A 233 12.95 -3.01 8.59
C SER A 233 12.68 -4.48 8.97
N ASN A 234 13.72 -5.22 9.35
CA ASN A 234 13.61 -6.61 9.79
C ASN A 234 13.51 -6.77 11.32
N HIS A 235 13.41 -5.67 12.07
CA HIS A 235 13.20 -5.74 13.52
C HIS A 235 11.75 -6.16 13.81
N PRO A 236 11.47 -7.01 14.83
CA PRO A 236 10.09 -7.41 15.17
C PRO A 236 9.13 -6.24 15.41
N ARG A 237 9.65 -5.14 15.93
CA ARG A 237 8.88 -3.91 16.21
C ARG A 237 8.86 -2.88 15.08
N ALA A 238 9.42 -3.17 13.91
CA ALA A 238 9.46 -2.22 12.80
C ALA A 238 8.05 -1.76 12.38
N SER A 239 7.09 -2.68 12.36
CA SER A 239 5.69 -2.36 12.06
C SER A 239 5.08 -1.48 13.14
N GLU A 240 5.24 -1.82 14.42
CA GLU A 240 4.76 -1.04 15.56
C GLU A 240 5.30 0.39 15.53
N LEU A 241 6.61 0.55 15.31
CA LEU A 241 7.24 1.86 15.16
C LEU A 241 6.68 2.65 13.98
N SER A 242 6.52 2.01 12.83
CA SER A 242 5.93 2.64 11.64
C SER A 242 4.50 3.12 11.91
N ASP A 243 3.68 2.29 12.57
CA ASP A 243 2.30 2.60 12.89
C ASP A 243 2.21 3.72 13.94
N SER A 244 3.11 3.73 14.93
CA SER A 244 3.19 4.79 15.94
C SER A 244 3.59 6.15 15.34
N LEU A 245 4.43 6.16 14.32
CA LEU A 245 4.83 7.38 13.60
C LEU A 245 3.81 7.83 12.54
N TRP A 246 2.80 7.02 12.23
CA TRP A 246 1.84 7.29 11.17
C TRP A 246 1.15 8.65 11.32
N SER A 247 0.53 8.89 12.48
CA SER A 247 -0.20 10.15 12.74
C SER A 247 0.71 11.36 12.71
N LEU A 248 1.94 11.23 13.24
CA LEU A 248 2.92 12.28 13.25
C LEU A 248 3.37 12.65 11.82
N LYS A 249 3.66 11.65 11.00
CA LYS A 249 3.98 11.81 9.58
C LYS A 249 2.86 12.54 8.83
N GLU A 250 1.60 12.13 9.03
CA GLU A 250 0.46 12.76 8.36
C GLU A 250 0.33 14.25 8.75
N ILE A 251 0.52 14.60 10.03
CA ILE A 251 0.47 15.98 10.50
C ILE A 251 1.57 16.84 9.85
N PHE A 252 2.80 16.34 9.78
CA PHE A 252 3.90 17.08 9.16
C PHE A 252 3.75 17.19 7.64
N LEU A 253 3.17 16.18 6.97
CA LEU A 253 2.86 16.25 5.55
C LEU A 253 1.80 17.30 5.21
N VAL A 254 0.92 17.64 6.15
CA VAL A 254 0.03 18.81 5.99
C VAL A 254 0.86 20.05 5.67
N GLY A 255 1.96 20.28 6.43
CA GLY A 255 2.86 21.40 6.18
C GLY A 255 3.46 21.38 4.78
N PHE A 256 3.90 20.23 4.29
CA PHE A 256 4.49 20.08 2.95
C PHE A 256 3.48 20.43 1.84
N PHE A 257 2.24 19.93 1.90
CA PHE A 257 1.25 20.24 0.87
C PHE A 257 0.73 21.67 0.95
N LEU A 258 0.62 22.21 2.16
CA LEU A 258 0.31 23.63 2.36
C LEU A 258 1.39 24.52 1.77
N SER A 259 2.68 24.22 2.01
CA SER A 259 3.79 25.02 1.48
C SER A 259 3.79 25.06 -0.05
N ILE A 260 3.54 23.90 -0.71
CA ILE A 260 3.39 23.86 -2.17
C ILE A 260 2.21 24.72 -2.62
N GLY A 261 1.05 24.63 -1.95
CA GLY A 261 -0.13 25.44 -2.30
C GLY A 261 0.09 26.94 -2.07
N MET A 262 0.88 27.31 -1.08
CA MET A 262 1.23 28.70 -0.79
C MET A 262 2.35 29.24 -1.68
N SER A 263 3.16 28.39 -2.33
CA SER A 263 4.25 28.85 -3.20
C SER A 263 3.78 29.57 -4.47
N GLY A 264 2.49 29.43 -4.83
CA GLY A 264 1.92 30.15 -5.97
C GLY A 264 0.49 29.76 -6.27
N LEU A 265 -0.26 30.64 -6.93
CA LEU A 265 -1.60 30.31 -7.42
C LEU A 265 -1.50 29.58 -8.77
N PRO A 266 -2.38 28.60 -9.04
CA PRO A 266 -2.41 27.93 -10.32
C PRO A 266 -2.79 28.92 -11.43
N ASP A 267 -1.92 29.07 -12.41
CA ASP A 267 -2.21 29.77 -13.64
C ASP A 267 -2.89 28.83 -14.66
N TRP A 268 -3.31 29.39 -15.80
CA TRP A 268 -3.94 28.60 -16.86
C TRP A 268 -3.02 27.50 -17.41
N ASN A 269 -1.70 27.73 -17.47
CA ASN A 269 -0.72 26.76 -17.93
C ASN A 269 -0.61 25.60 -16.97
N ALA A 270 -0.62 25.84 -15.66
CA ALA A 270 -0.62 24.80 -14.63
C ALA A 270 -1.88 23.92 -14.71
N VAL A 271 -3.05 24.54 -14.93
CA VAL A 271 -4.30 23.77 -15.12
C VAL A 271 -4.25 22.95 -16.40
N LEU A 272 -3.82 23.55 -17.52
CA LEU A 272 -3.69 22.85 -18.80
C LEU A 272 -2.70 21.68 -18.70
N PHE A 273 -1.56 21.90 -18.04
CA PHE A 273 -0.59 20.83 -17.74
C PHE A 273 -1.25 19.68 -16.99
N ALA A 274 -1.96 19.98 -15.91
CA ALA A 274 -2.61 18.95 -15.08
C ALA A 274 -3.69 18.19 -15.84
N VAL A 275 -4.49 18.85 -16.69
CA VAL A 275 -5.50 18.21 -17.54
C VAL A 275 -4.85 17.27 -18.56
N ILE A 276 -3.78 17.70 -19.22
CA ILE A 276 -3.06 16.87 -20.19
C ILE A 276 -2.42 15.66 -19.50
N MET A 277 -1.76 15.87 -18.35
CA MET A 277 -1.18 14.75 -17.57
C MET A 277 -2.26 13.80 -17.06
N GLY A 278 -3.41 14.32 -16.62
CA GLY A 278 -4.58 13.51 -16.26
C GLY A 278 -5.10 12.67 -17.43
N ALA A 279 -5.17 13.26 -18.64
CA ALA A 279 -5.58 12.56 -19.86
C ALA A 279 -4.57 11.47 -20.30
N LEU A 280 -3.30 11.59 -19.91
CA LEU A 280 -2.25 10.59 -20.18
C LEU A 280 -2.20 9.47 -19.15
N LEU A 281 -2.95 9.56 -18.04
CA LEU A 281 -2.99 8.54 -17.00
C LEU A 281 -3.35 7.13 -17.53
N PRO A 282 -4.35 6.96 -18.43
CA PRO A 282 -4.64 5.66 -19.02
C PRO A 282 -3.44 5.04 -19.73
N LEU A 283 -2.60 5.85 -20.38
CA LEU A 283 -1.40 5.35 -21.05
C LEU A 283 -0.38 4.78 -20.08
N LYS A 284 -0.20 5.40 -18.91
CA LYS A 284 0.63 4.88 -17.82
C LYS A 284 0.08 3.55 -17.30
N ILE A 285 -1.24 3.44 -17.09
CA ILE A 285 -1.91 2.21 -16.66
C ILE A 285 -1.72 1.09 -17.70
N VAL A 286 -1.94 1.38 -18.96
CA VAL A 286 -1.76 0.43 -20.07
C VAL A 286 -0.30 -0.04 -20.17
N LEU A 287 0.66 0.85 -19.95
CA LEU A 287 2.07 0.50 -19.94
C LEU A 287 2.40 -0.49 -18.81
N PHE A 288 1.90 -0.26 -17.59
CA PHE A 288 2.03 -1.22 -16.49
C PHE A 288 1.40 -2.56 -16.83
N PHE A 289 0.18 -2.56 -17.37
CA PHE A 289 -0.52 -3.79 -17.75
C PHE A 289 0.32 -4.64 -18.71
N PHE A 290 0.79 -4.07 -19.80
CA PHE A 290 1.57 -4.82 -20.79
C PHE A 290 2.93 -5.28 -20.27
N LEU A 291 3.58 -4.49 -19.41
CA LEU A 291 4.82 -4.91 -18.78
C LEU A 291 4.59 -6.08 -17.82
N LEU A 292 3.58 -6.03 -16.97
CA LEU A 292 3.25 -7.11 -16.05
C LEU A 292 2.91 -8.41 -16.81
N VAL A 293 2.11 -8.32 -17.86
CA VAL A 293 1.83 -9.47 -18.74
C VAL A 293 3.10 -9.97 -19.44
N ALA A 294 3.99 -9.06 -19.87
CA ALA A 294 5.28 -9.43 -20.46
C ALA A 294 6.16 -10.22 -19.49
N PHE A 295 6.05 -9.94 -18.19
CA PHE A 295 6.70 -10.70 -17.11
C PHE A 295 5.89 -11.92 -16.63
N ARG A 296 4.93 -12.39 -17.43
CA ARG A 296 4.16 -13.63 -17.26
C ARG A 296 3.10 -13.59 -16.16
N LEU A 297 2.72 -12.40 -15.68
CA LEU A 297 1.58 -12.28 -14.79
C LEU A 297 0.28 -12.43 -15.59
N ARG A 298 -0.75 -12.98 -14.96
CA ARG A 298 -2.09 -13.11 -15.56
C ARG A 298 -2.71 -11.75 -15.82
N ALA A 299 -3.64 -11.69 -16.75
CA ALA A 299 -4.36 -10.48 -17.10
C ALA A 299 -5.07 -9.85 -15.90
N ARG A 300 -5.63 -10.67 -14.99
CA ARG A 300 -6.28 -10.16 -13.76
C ARG A 300 -5.28 -9.46 -12.86
N THR A 301 -4.21 -10.15 -12.48
CA THR A 301 -3.14 -9.61 -11.64
C THR A 301 -2.54 -8.36 -12.27
N ALA A 302 -2.23 -8.41 -13.56
CA ALA A 302 -1.67 -7.28 -14.30
C ALA A 302 -2.63 -6.08 -14.33
N PHE A 303 -3.94 -6.31 -14.53
CA PHE A 303 -4.94 -5.26 -14.58
C PHE A 303 -5.15 -4.59 -13.23
N LEU A 304 -5.36 -5.39 -12.16
CA LEU A 304 -5.57 -4.87 -10.80
C LEU A 304 -4.33 -4.10 -10.30
N SER A 305 -3.12 -4.68 -10.49
CA SER A 305 -1.87 -4.00 -10.15
C SER A 305 -1.68 -2.71 -10.96
N SER A 306 -1.99 -2.70 -12.27
CA SER A 306 -1.81 -1.53 -13.12
C SER A 306 -2.73 -0.37 -12.72
N LEU A 307 -3.95 -0.65 -12.31
CA LEU A 307 -4.87 0.37 -11.79
C LEU A 307 -4.36 0.95 -10.46
N ALA A 308 -3.87 0.10 -9.55
CA ALA A 308 -3.28 0.55 -8.30
C ALA A 308 -2.04 1.43 -8.51
N LEU A 309 -1.21 1.10 -9.51
CA LEU A 309 0.04 1.79 -9.85
C LEU A 309 -0.15 3.00 -10.79
N GLY A 310 -1.34 3.18 -11.36
CA GLY A 310 -1.58 4.18 -12.41
C GLY A 310 -1.45 5.64 -11.95
N VAL A 311 -1.62 5.91 -10.67
CA VAL A 311 -1.72 7.26 -10.11
C VAL A 311 -0.35 7.89 -9.91
N TYR A 312 -0.20 9.19 -10.18
CA TYR A 312 1.04 9.91 -9.95
C TYR A 312 1.37 10.01 -8.46
N SER A 313 2.65 10.12 -8.14
CA SER A 313 3.15 10.11 -6.75
C SER A 313 3.47 11.50 -6.24
N GLU A 314 3.20 11.70 -4.96
CA GLU A 314 3.74 12.82 -4.18
C GLU A 314 5.28 12.81 -4.12
N PHE A 315 5.93 11.65 -4.31
CA PHE A 315 7.38 11.56 -4.43
C PHE A 315 7.93 12.36 -5.61
N GLY A 316 7.18 12.45 -6.72
CA GLY A 316 7.52 13.32 -7.83
C GLY A 316 7.64 14.78 -7.41
N LEU A 317 6.78 15.24 -6.50
CA LEU A 317 6.85 16.59 -5.91
C LEU A 317 8.06 16.76 -5.00
N ILE A 318 8.36 15.76 -4.16
CA ILE A 318 9.53 15.79 -3.26
C ILE A 318 10.82 15.85 -4.06
N VAL A 319 10.94 15.05 -5.12
CA VAL A 319 12.09 15.08 -6.03
C VAL A 319 12.20 16.45 -6.71
N ALA A 320 11.09 16.99 -7.23
CA ALA A 320 11.07 18.30 -7.88
C ALA A 320 11.39 19.43 -6.90
N ALA A 321 10.87 19.41 -5.68
CA ALA A 321 11.17 20.40 -4.63
C ALA A 321 12.64 20.39 -4.21
N GLY A 322 13.29 19.22 -4.28
CA GLY A 322 14.73 19.10 -4.00
C GLY A 322 15.64 19.65 -5.11
N ILE A 323 15.09 20.16 -6.25
CA ILE A 323 15.86 20.60 -7.42
C ILE A 323 15.40 22.01 -7.80
N PRO A 324 16.23 23.07 -7.57
CA PRO A 324 15.82 24.47 -7.80
C PRO A 324 15.29 24.74 -9.21
N ALA A 325 15.83 24.11 -10.23
CA ALA A 325 15.38 24.28 -11.62
C ALA A 325 13.93 23.81 -11.86
N ALA A 326 13.38 22.97 -11.01
CA ALA A 326 12.02 22.42 -11.12
C ALA A 326 10.99 23.18 -10.25
N GLU A 327 11.42 24.16 -9.45
CA GLU A 327 10.55 24.95 -8.56
C GLU A 327 9.31 25.53 -9.28
N PRO A 328 9.40 26.11 -10.51
CA PRO A 328 8.24 26.61 -11.23
C PRO A 328 7.19 25.53 -11.59
N PHE A 329 7.58 24.24 -11.55
CA PHE A 329 6.70 23.10 -11.87
C PHE A 329 6.07 22.45 -10.64
N LEU A 330 6.38 22.90 -9.42
CA LEU A 330 5.79 22.33 -8.20
C LEU A 330 4.28 22.44 -8.18
N VAL A 331 3.74 23.63 -8.47
CA VAL A 331 2.28 23.84 -8.54
C VAL A 331 1.63 23.03 -9.67
N PRO A 332 2.10 23.08 -10.93
CA PRO A 332 1.59 22.22 -12.01
C PRO A 332 1.61 20.73 -11.67
N LEU A 333 2.71 20.23 -11.13
CA LEU A 333 2.85 18.82 -10.72
C LEU A 333 1.88 18.46 -9.59
N ALA A 334 1.74 19.33 -8.58
CA ALA A 334 0.84 19.09 -7.45
C ALA A 334 -0.62 18.98 -7.91
N ILE A 335 -1.03 19.83 -8.86
CA ILE A 335 -2.39 19.75 -9.45
C ILE A 335 -2.52 18.48 -10.28
N ALA A 336 -1.50 18.10 -11.08
CA ALA A 336 -1.52 16.87 -11.87
C ALA A 336 -1.64 15.62 -10.98
N VAL A 337 -0.89 15.57 -9.86
CA VAL A 337 -1.02 14.51 -8.84
C VAL A 337 -2.45 14.47 -8.28
N SER A 338 -3.01 15.63 -7.92
CA SER A 338 -4.38 15.73 -7.38
C SER A 338 -5.44 15.27 -8.40
N VAL A 339 -5.30 15.68 -9.66
CA VAL A 339 -6.17 15.22 -10.77
C VAL A 339 -6.04 13.71 -10.96
N SER A 340 -4.82 13.16 -10.85
CA SER A 340 -4.62 11.71 -10.95
C SER A 340 -5.32 10.95 -9.83
N PHE A 341 -5.37 11.48 -8.61
CA PHE A 341 -6.13 10.89 -7.50
C PHE A 341 -7.63 10.93 -7.75
N LEU A 342 -8.13 12.05 -8.29
CA LEU A 342 -9.55 12.22 -8.64
C LEU A 342 -10.00 11.17 -9.67
N ILE A 343 -9.13 10.82 -10.62
CA ILE A 343 -9.40 9.80 -11.64
C ILE A 343 -9.14 8.39 -11.08
N GLY A 344 -8.02 8.20 -10.40
CA GLY A 344 -7.56 6.88 -9.96
C GLY A 344 -8.40 6.27 -8.85
N ALA A 345 -8.90 7.07 -7.89
CA ALA A 345 -9.70 6.56 -6.78
C ALA A 345 -11.00 5.87 -7.24
N PRO A 346 -11.84 6.45 -8.11
CA PRO A 346 -13.01 5.76 -8.66
C PRO A 346 -12.65 4.54 -9.51
N LEU A 347 -11.60 4.64 -10.34
CA LEU A 347 -11.15 3.52 -11.19
C LEU A 347 -10.75 2.31 -10.34
N ASN A 348 -9.97 2.53 -9.29
CA ASN A 348 -9.58 1.45 -8.38
C ASN A 348 -10.76 0.88 -7.58
N ARG A 349 -11.73 1.71 -7.17
CA ARG A 349 -12.94 1.22 -6.51
C ARG A 349 -13.71 0.27 -7.42
N MET A 350 -13.72 0.53 -8.73
CA MET A 350 -14.41 -0.28 -9.75
C MET A 350 -13.49 -1.32 -10.42
N ALA A 351 -12.30 -1.58 -9.88
CA ALA A 351 -11.30 -2.41 -10.55
C ALA A 351 -11.80 -3.83 -10.86
N HIS A 352 -12.46 -4.52 -9.91
CA HIS A 352 -13.00 -5.86 -10.12
C HIS A 352 -14.16 -5.88 -11.13
N PRO A 353 -15.22 -5.08 -11.01
CA PRO A 353 -16.28 -5.02 -12.02
C PRO A 353 -15.75 -4.64 -13.42
N LEU A 354 -14.77 -3.74 -13.50
CA LEU A 354 -14.13 -3.38 -14.77
C LEU A 354 -13.36 -4.57 -15.37
N PHE A 355 -12.61 -5.30 -14.54
CA PHE A 355 -11.92 -6.50 -15.02
C PHE A 355 -12.91 -7.53 -15.55
N GLU A 356 -13.93 -7.88 -14.81
CA GLU A 356 -14.99 -8.85 -15.23
C GLU A 356 -15.60 -8.45 -16.59
N ARG A 357 -15.89 -7.17 -16.79
CA ARG A 357 -16.45 -6.68 -18.05
C ARG A 357 -15.52 -6.84 -19.23
N PHE A 358 -14.21 -6.75 -19.03
CA PHE A 358 -13.20 -6.82 -20.09
C PHE A 358 -12.40 -8.12 -20.08
N GLU A 359 -12.68 -9.05 -19.19
CA GLU A 359 -11.93 -10.28 -18.92
C GLU A 359 -11.56 -11.02 -20.21
N THR A 360 -12.54 -11.37 -21.05
CA THR A 360 -12.33 -12.11 -22.30
C THR A 360 -11.37 -11.42 -23.28
N ARG A 361 -11.35 -10.06 -23.26
CA ARG A 361 -10.46 -9.29 -24.11
C ARG A 361 -9.05 -9.23 -23.53
N LEU A 362 -8.92 -9.06 -22.23
CA LEU A 362 -7.65 -8.92 -21.51
C LEU A 362 -6.91 -10.25 -21.45
N GLN A 363 -7.60 -11.36 -21.26
CA GLN A 363 -7.01 -12.72 -21.26
C GLN A 363 -6.31 -13.08 -22.57
N ARG A 364 -6.68 -12.47 -23.71
CA ARG A 364 -6.00 -12.70 -25.00
C ARG A 364 -4.54 -12.28 -25.00
N PHE A 365 -4.14 -11.41 -24.09
CA PHE A 365 -2.77 -10.94 -23.94
C PHE A 365 -1.95 -11.83 -23.00
N GLU A 366 -2.57 -12.78 -22.28
CA GLU A 366 -1.86 -13.70 -21.40
C GLU A 366 -0.86 -14.57 -22.17
N ARG A 367 0.30 -14.78 -21.56
CA ARG A 367 1.29 -15.70 -22.09
C ARG A 367 0.96 -17.14 -21.67
N GLN A 368 1.31 -18.12 -22.49
CA GLN A 368 1.13 -19.55 -22.18
C GLN A 368 1.94 -19.99 -20.95
N MET A 369 3.16 -19.48 -20.78
CA MET A 369 3.96 -19.70 -19.56
C MET A 369 3.57 -18.69 -18.50
N ARG A 370 2.97 -19.17 -17.44
CA ARG A 370 2.52 -18.37 -16.28
C ARG A 370 3.58 -18.29 -15.19
N HIS A 371 3.46 -17.29 -14.32
CA HIS A 371 4.27 -17.19 -13.12
C HIS A 371 4.01 -18.44 -12.24
N PRO A 372 5.03 -18.97 -11.51
CA PRO A 372 4.83 -20.12 -10.61
C PRO A 372 3.67 -19.95 -9.64
N ASP A 373 3.50 -18.77 -9.04
CA ASP A 373 2.43 -18.45 -8.09
C ASP A 373 1.03 -18.35 -8.74
N GLU A 374 0.93 -18.42 -10.07
CA GLU A 374 -0.32 -18.33 -10.83
C GLU A 374 -0.62 -19.61 -11.61
N GLN A 375 0.01 -20.72 -11.29
CA GLN A 375 -0.29 -22.03 -11.88
C GLN A 375 -1.62 -22.58 -11.36
N PRO A 376 -2.31 -23.43 -12.13
CA PRO A 376 -3.52 -24.10 -11.67
C PRO A 376 -3.26 -24.87 -10.35
N THR A 377 -4.15 -24.72 -9.39
CA THR A 377 -4.05 -25.40 -8.10
C THR A 377 -4.57 -26.83 -8.23
N ASP A 378 -3.73 -27.81 -7.89
CA ASP A 378 -4.14 -29.21 -7.74
C ASP A 378 -4.72 -29.41 -6.32
N LEU A 379 -5.94 -29.92 -6.22
CA LEU A 379 -6.58 -30.22 -4.94
C LEU A 379 -6.14 -31.55 -4.34
N GLY A 380 -5.42 -32.38 -5.08
CA GLY A 380 -4.97 -33.70 -4.62
C GLY A 380 -6.13 -34.58 -4.16
N GLU A 381 -5.94 -35.27 -3.04
CA GLU A 381 -6.95 -36.16 -2.42
C GLU A 381 -7.76 -35.47 -1.30
N ALA A 382 -7.88 -34.15 -1.31
CA ALA A 382 -8.61 -33.42 -0.28
C ALA A 382 -10.11 -33.72 -0.34
N ASP A 383 -10.74 -33.80 0.82
CA ASP A 383 -12.19 -33.93 0.96
C ASP A 383 -12.86 -32.71 1.61
N VAL A 384 -12.07 -31.78 2.16
CA VAL A 384 -12.51 -30.51 2.71
C VAL A 384 -11.64 -29.37 2.18
N LEU A 385 -12.26 -28.30 1.67
CA LEU A 385 -11.57 -27.07 1.30
C LEU A 385 -11.74 -26.01 2.38
N ILE A 386 -10.66 -25.35 2.76
CA ILE A 386 -10.68 -24.24 3.71
C ILE A 386 -10.10 -23.01 3.03
N PHE A 387 -10.92 -22.05 2.70
CA PHE A 387 -10.53 -20.78 2.13
C PHE A 387 -10.16 -19.79 3.23
N GLY A 388 -8.91 -19.31 3.24
CA GLY A 388 -8.32 -18.44 4.25
C GLY A 388 -7.69 -19.22 5.41
N MET A 389 -6.35 -19.24 5.48
CA MET A 389 -5.57 -19.93 6.49
C MET A 389 -5.06 -18.98 7.59
N GLY A 390 -5.89 -17.99 7.96
CA GLY A 390 -5.71 -17.17 9.15
C GLY A 390 -5.96 -17.95 10.45
N ARG A 391 -6.22 -17.25 11.56
CA ARG A 391 -6.46 -17.88 12.88
C ARG A 391 -7.64 -18.86 12.84
N THR A 392 -8.74 -18.44 12.25
CA THR A 392 -9.97 -19.25 12.14
C THR A 392 -9.76 -20.49 11.26
N GLY A 393 -9.18 -20.30 10.06
CA GLY A 393 -8.94 -21.40 9.13
C GLY A 393 -7.92 -22.41 9.65
N SER A 394 -6.85 -21.96 10.31
CA SER A 394 -5.87 -22.85 10.93
C SER A 394 -6.46 -23.69 12.07
N ALA A 395 -7.36 -23.11 12.87
CA ALA A 395 -8.06 -23.85 13.92
C ALA A 395 -9.00 -24.91 13.32
N ALA A 396 -9.76 -24.56 12.27
CA ALA A 396 -10.62 -25.49 11.55
C ALA A 396 -9.82 -26.61 10.89
N PHE A 397 -8.68 -26.28 10.26
CA PHE A 397 -7.78 -27.23 9.62
C PHE A 397 -7.30 -28.29 10.62
N ASN A 398 -6.79 -27.87 11.79
CA ASN A 398 -6.29 -28.79 12.80
C ASN A 398 -7.41 -29.69 13.34
N ALA A 399 -8.56 -29.14 13.70
CA ALA A 399 -9.69 -29.90 14.23
C ALA A 399 -10.21 -30.96 13.23
N LEU A 400 -10.26 -30.62 11.95
CA LEU A 400 -10.68 -31.56 10.89
C LEU A 400 -9.64 -32.64 10.66
N SER A 401 -8.34 -32.29 10.66
CA SER A 401 -7.26 -33.27 10.55
C SER A 401 -7.26 -34.28 11.71
N GLU A 402 -7.47 -33.80 12.94
CA GLU A 402 -7.59 -34.64 14.14
C GLU A 402 -8.82 -35.56 14.07
N SER A 403 -9.87 -35.11 13.37
CA SER A 403 -11.11 -35.89 13.14
C SER A 403 -11.02 -36.87 11.96
N GLY A 404 -9.85 -37.00 11.31
CA GLY A 404 -9.58 -37.94 10.23
C GLY A 404 -10.00 -37.46 8.83
N PHE A 405 -10.38 -36.20 8.67
CA PHE A 405 -10.58 -35.60 7.36
C PHE A 405 -9.23 -35.21 6.72
N ARG A 406 -9.24 -35.00 5.39
CA ARG A 406 -8.08 -34.53 4.61
C ARG A 406 -8.33 -33.09 4.13
N PRO A 407 -8.15 -32.10 5.01
CA PRO A 407 -8.37 -30.71 4.61
C PRO A 407 -7.25 -30.22 3.70
N LEU A 408 -7.60 -29.38 2.71
CA LEU A 408 -6.70 -28.55 1.94
C LEU A 408 -6.99 -27.10 2.28
N GLY A 409 -5.99 -26.42 2.82
CA GLY A 409 -6.04 -24.97 3.05
C GLY A 409 -5.68 -24.20 1.78
N LEU A 410 -6.45 -23.18 1.50
CA LEU A 410 -6.25 -22.25 0.39
C LEU A 410 -6.08 -20.84 0.97
N ASP A 411 -4.97 -20.16 0.65
CA ASP A 411 -4.77 -18.79 1.09
C ASP A 411 -4.23 -17.93 -0.05
N ALA A 412 -4.75 -16.73 -0.20
CA ALA A 412 -4.30 -15.77 -1.20
C ALA A 412 -2.98 -15.07 -0.81
N ASP A 413 -2.48 -15.29 0.40
CA ASP A 413 -1.17 -14.85 0.87
C ASP A 413 -0.16 -16.00 0.73
N THR A 414 0.75 -15.88 -0.24
CA THR A 414 1.78 -16.89 -0.53
C THR A 414 2.68 -17.17 0.67
N TYR A 415 3.00 -16.14 1.48
CA TYR A 415 3.87 -16.33 2.66
C TYR A 415 3.17 -17.11 3.75
N LYS A 416 1.85 -16.90 3.94
CA LYS A 416 1.06 -17.71 4.86
C LYS A 416 0.95 -19.14 4.35
N ALA A 417 0.62 -19.32 3.07
CA ALA A 417 0.55 -20.64 2.45
C ALA A 417 1.88 -21.40 2.60
N GLN A 418 3.01 -20.76 2.28
CA GLN A 418 4.33 -21.34 2.44
C GLN A 418 4.65 -21.65 3.90
N GLY A 419 4.37 -20.74 4.85
CA GLY A 419 4.63 -20.98 6.27
C GLY A 419 3.82 -22.16 6.83
N HIS A 420 2.59 -22.36 6.35
CA HIS A 420 1.78 -23.53 6.70
C HIS A 420 2.34 -24.81 6.07
N ALA A 421 2.78 -24.76 4.81
CA ALA A 421 3.39 -25.91 4.14
C ALA A 421 4.70 -26.33 4.83
N GLU A 422 5.55 -25.38 5.22
CA GLU A 422 6.76 -25.62 6.01
C GLU A 422 6.44 -26.23 7.39
N ALA A 423 5.29 -25.91 7.97
CA ALA A 423 4.76 -26.50 9.19
C ALA A 423 4.10 -27.88 8.97
N GLY A 424 4.18 -28.46 7.77
CA GLY A 424 3.65 -29.78 7.43
C GLY A 424 2.13 -29.83 7.20
N ARG A 425 1.46 -28.68 7.02
CA ARG A 425 0.05 -28.63 6.67
C ARG A 425 -0.14 -28.65 5.15
N ASN A 426 -1.18 -29.33 4.68
CA ASN A 426 -1.54 -29.32 3.27
C ASN A 426 -2.22 -27.99 2.93
N VAL A 427 -1.43 -26.97 2.60
CA VAL A 427 -1.88 -25.62 2.28
C VAL A 427 -1.21 -25.15 1.01
N VAL A 428 -1.99 -24.60 0.09
CA VAL A 428 -1.51 -24.08 -1.18
C VAL A 428 -1.97 -22.63 -1.39
N PHE A 429 -1.22 -21.92 -2.21
CA PHE A 429 -1.62 -20.59 -2.64
C PHE A 429 -2.82 -20.70 -3.59
N ALA A 430 -3.92 -20.01 -3.27
CA ALA A 430 -5.05 -19.84 -4.17
C ALA A 430 -5.85 -18.58 -3.79
N ASP A 431 -6.21 -17.81 -4.82
CA ASP A 431 -7.10 -16.65 -4.67
C ASP A 431 -8.53 -17.08 -5.07
N ALA A 432 -9.44 -17.07 -4.09
CA ALA A 432 -10.85 -17.45 -4.30
C ALA A 432 -11.60 -16.48 -5.24
N GLU A 433 -11.08 -15.29 -5.47
CA GLU A 433 -11.65 -14.32 -6.39
C GLU A 433 -11.16 -14.52 -7.83
N ASP A 434 -10.07 -15.28 -8.03
CA ASP A 434 -9.53 -15.54 -9.36
C ASP A 434 -10.42 -16.54 -10.13
N SER A 435 -11.02 -16.10 -11.23
CA SER A 435 -11.83 -16.95 -12.11
C SER A 435 -11.05 -18.14 -12.68
N ASN A 436 -9.74 -18.00 -12.84
CA ASN A 436 -8.88 -19.06 -13.36
C ASN A 436 -8.62 -20.18 -12.33
N PHE A 437 -8.58 -19.86 -11.04
CA PHE A 437 -8.58 -20.87 -9.99
C PHE A 437 -9.77 -21.82 -10.20
N TRP A 438 -10.95 -21.22 -10.35
CA TRP A 438 -12.18 -22.01 -10.56
C TRP A 438 -12.22 -22.78 -11.87
N THR A 439 -11.54 -22.31 -12.92
CA THR A 439 -11.54 -22.99 -14.24
C THR A 439 -10.87 -24.36 -14.17
N GLY A 440 -9.77 -24.48 -13.40
CA GLY A 440 -8.98 -25.72 -13.28
C GLY A 440 -9.37 -26.63 -12.13
N VAL A 441 -10.30 -26.22 -11.26
CA VAL A 441 -10.64 -26.97 -10.04
C VAL A 441 -11.72 -28.01 -10.29
N ASP A 442 -11.43 -29.27 -9.92
CA ASP A 442 -12.39 -30.37 -9.84
C ASP A 442 -12.89 -30.54 -8.39
N LEU A 443 -14.18 -30.33 -8.17
CA LEU A 443 -14.83 -30.38 -6.86
C LEU A 443 -15.50 -31.75 -6.55
N ASN A 444 -15.36 -32.74 -7.42
CA ASN A 444 -16.11 -34.01 -7.29
C ASN A 444 -15.77 -34.77 -5.99
N GLN A 445 -14.55 -34.64 -5.47
CA GLN A 445 -14.12 -35.30 -4.24
C GLN A 445 -14.38 -34.46 -2.98
N ILE A 446 -14.70 -33.20 -3.14
CA ILE A 446 -14.87 -32.27 -2.04
C ILE A 446 -16.25 -32.48 -1.39
N LYS A 447 -16.25 -32.78 -0.10
CA LYS A 447 -17.46 -32.97 0.69
C LYS A 447 -17.95 -31.68 1.33
N THR A 448 -17.06 -30.80 1.74
CA THR A 448 -17.37 -29.56 2.49
C THR A 448 -16.43 -28.44 2.10
N ALA A 449 -16.93 -27.22 2.05
CA ALA A 449 -16.14 -26.01 1.91
C ALA A 449 -16.31 -25.09 3.12
N ILE A 450 -15.19 -24.59 3.66
CA ILE A 450 -15.19 -23.65 4.78
C ILE A 450 -14.61 -22.32 4.30
N LEU A 451 -15.35 -21.25 4.50
CA LEU A 451 -14.94 -19.88 4.15
C LEU A 451 -14.47 -19.17 5.42
N ALA A 452 -13.17 -19.26 5.70
CA ALA A 452 -12.51 -18.74 6.90
C ALA A 452 -11.74 -17.42 6.67
N MET A 453 -11.78 -16.85 5.45
CA MET A 453 -11.28 -15.52 5.15
C MET A 453 -12.14 -14.44 5.84
N ASP A 454 -11.58 -13.26 6.16
CA ASP A 454 -12.32 -12.17 6.79
C ASP A 454 -13.05 -11.27 5.77
N ASP A 455 -12.56 -11.23 4.53
CA ASP A 455 -13.12 -10.40 3.47
C ASP A 455 -14.52 -10.88 3.04
N LEU A 456 -15.49 -9.96 3.04
CA LEU A 456 -16.87 -10.26 2.67
C LEU A 456 -17.02 -10.54 1.17
N GLU A 457 -16.37 -9.72 0.32
CA GLU A 457 -16.50 -9.85 -1.14
C GLU A 457 -15.91 -11.18 -1.62
N ALA A 458 -14.73 -11.53 -1.10
CA ALA A 458 -14.10 -12.83 -1.36
C ALA A 458 -15.01 -14.01 -0.95
N LYS A 459 -15.71 -13.93 0.21
CA LYS A 459 -16.69 -14.94 0.63
C LYS A 459 -17.85 -15.05 -0.33
N LEU A 460 -18.42 -13.92 -0.73
CA LEU A 460 -19.57 -13.91 -1.66
C LEU A 460 -19.17 -14.48 -3.02
N ILE A 461 -18.01 -14.11 -3.54
CA ILE A 461 -17.49 -14.63 -4.80
C ILE A 461 -17.23 -16.14 -4.70
N ALA A 462 -16.50 -16.58 -3.68
CA ALA A 462 -16.19 -18.00 -3.46
C ALA A 462 -17.48 -18.85 -3.35
N THR A 463 -18.46 -18.38 -2.57
CA THR A 463 -19.74 -19.05 -2.41
C THR A 463 -20.48 -19.21 -3.74
N ARG A 464 -20.63 -18.11 -4.49
CA ARG A 464 -21.29 -18.11 -5.80
C ARG A 464 -20.56 -18.99 -6.81
N ARG A 465 -19.23 -18.97 -6.83
CA ARG A 465 -18.41 -19.79 -7.72
C ARG A 465 -18.50 -21.27 -7.39
N LEU A 466 -18.49 -21.67 -6.10
CA LEU A 466 -18.74 -23.05 -5.67
C LEU A 466 -20.08 -23.55 -6.20
N ARG A 467 -21.16 -22.79 -5.97
CA ARG A 467 -22.51 -23.16 -6.43
C ARG A 467 -22.64 -23.19 -7.96
N ALA A 468 -22.04 -22.22 -8.65
CA ALA A 468 -22.02 -22.19 -10.13
C ALA A 468 -21.25 -23.36 -10.75
N LYS A 469 -20.29 -23.93 -10.04
CA LYS A 469 -19.56 -25.16 -10.40
C LYS A 469 -20.33 -26.45 -10.08
N GLY A 470 -21.52 -26.34 -9.54
CA GLY A 470 -22.36 -27.52 -9.18
C GLY A 470 -21.98 -28.13 -7.83
N PHE A 471 -21.20 -27.45 -6.99
CA PHE A 471 -20.93 -27.96 -5.66
C PHE A 471 -22.19 -28.01 -4.80
N THR A 472 -22.57 -29.22 -4.39
CA THR A 472 -23.80 -29.49 -3.59
C THR A 472 -23.51 -29.73 -2.12
N GLY A 473 -22.24 -29.88 -1.74
CA GLY A 473 -21.84 -30.06 -0.35
C GLY A 473 -22.08 -28.80 0.51
N PRO A 474 -22.04 -28.96 1.84
CA PRO A 474 -22.22 -27.82 2.74
C PRO A 474 -21.11 -26.77 2.58
N ILE A 475 -21.53 -25.51 2.52
CA ILE A 475 -20.65 -24.34 2.59
C ILE A 475 -20.84 -23.68 3.95
N VAL A 476 -19.80 -23.71 4.76
CA VAL A 476 -19.78 -23.15 6.11
C VAL A 476 -18.95 -21.88 6.12
N SER A 477 -19.47 -20.80 6.67
CA SER A 477 -18.78 -19.53 6.77
C SER A 477 -18.88 -18.95 8.17
N HIS A 478 -18.00 -17.99 8.45
CA HIS A 478 -18.15 -17.10 9.60
C HIS A 478 -18.37 -15.67 9.15
N ALA A 479 -18.98 -14.84 10.02
CA ALA A 479 -19.12 -13.41 9.82
C ALA A 479 -18.59 -12.66 11.03
N LEU A 480 -17.97 -11.49 10.81
CA LEU A 480 -17.54 -10.59 11.86
C LEU A 480 -18.69 -9.67 12.30
N TYR A 481 -19.58 -9.31 11.38
CA TYR A 481 -20.71 -8.40 11.57
C TYR A 481 -22.03 -9.09 11.25
N GLU A 482 -23.08 -8.73 11.98
CA GLU A 482 -24.41 -9.36 11.85
C GLU A 482 -25.03 -9.12 10.46
N GLU A 483 -24.85 -7.93 9.93
CA GLU A 483 -25.30 -7.52 8.59
C GLU A 483 -24.73 -8.36 7.44
N HIS A 484 -23.58 -9.01 7.64
CA HIS A 484 -22.93 -9.85 6.63
C HIS A 484 -23.53 -11.27 6.58
N VAL A 485 -24.22 -11.72 7.64
CA VAL A 485 -24.73 -13.09 7.74
C VAL A 485 -25.72 -13.40 6.63
N ASP A 486 -26.68 -12.51 6.41
CA ASP A 486 -27.73 -12.73 5.41
C ASP A 486 -27.16 -12.64 3.99
N MET A 487 -26.25 -11.72 3.73
CA MET A 487 -25.56 -11.60 2.43
C MET A 487 -24.81 -12.89 2.05
N ILE A 488 -24.11 -13.50 3.01
CA ILE A 488 -23.36 -14.75 2.79
C ILE A 488 -24.30 -15.92 2.54
N LYS A 489 -25.42 -16.00 3.27
CA LYS A 489 -26.45 -17.02 3.05
C LYS A 489 -27.13 -16.85 1.69
N GLU A 490 -27.52 -15.65 1.31
CA GLU A 490 -28.10 -15.34 0.00
C GLU A 490 -27.17 -15.69 -1.15
N ALA A 491 -25.85 -15.58 -0.94
CA ALA A 491 -24.86 -16.02 -1.92
C ALA A 491 -24.80 -17.55 -2.09
N GLY A 492 -25.40 -18.33 -1.16
CA GLY A 492 -25.53 -19.78 -1.23
C GLY A 492 -24.79 -20.56 -0.13
N ALA A 493 -24.35 -19.93 0.96
CA ALA A 493 -23.77 -20.62 2.11
C ALA A 493 -24.90 -21.26 2.98
N ASP A 494 -24.67 -22.49 3.42
CA ASP A 494 -25.65 -23.22 4.24
C ASP A 494 -25.63 -22.79 5.71
N PHE A 495 -24.43 -22.54 6.21
CA PHE A 495 -24.20 -22.14 7.60
C PHE A 495 -23.29 -20.93 7.69
N THR A 496 -23.72 -19.92 8.45
CA THR A 496 -22.92 -18.73 8.72
C THR A 496 -23.02 -18.41 10.21
N HIS A 497 -21.86 -18.38 10.87
CA HIS A 497 -21.74 -18.13 12.31
C HIS A 497 -21.15 -16.76 12.59
N LEU A 498 -21.64 -16.05 13.60
CA LEU A 498 -21.00 -14.85 14.14
C LEU A 498 -19.84 -15.25 15.05
N THR A 499 -18.61 -14.94 14.62
CA THR A 499 -17.37 -15.36 15.31
C THR A 499 -17.35 -14.98 16.78
N MET A 500 -17.66 -13.72 17.10
CA MET A 500 -17.61 -13.22 18.48
C MET A 500 -18.73 -13.80 19.36
N ARG A 501 -19.90 -14.08 18.79
CA ARG A 501 -21.01 -14.71 19.51
C ARG A 501 -20.71 -16.16 19.88
N GLU A 502 -20.13 -16.92 18.95
CA GLU A 502 -19.74 -18.31 19.22
C GLU A 502 -18.54 -18.38 20.19
N ALA A 503 -17.55 -17.49 20.06
CA ALA A 503 -16.48 -17.38 21.04
C ALA A 503 -17.02 -17.09 22.47
N GLY A 504 -17.99 -16.17 22.60
CA GLY A 504 -18.64 -15.86 23.86
C GLY A 504 -19.41 -17.05 24.44
N ARG A 505 -20.12 -17.81 23.60
CA ARG A 505 -20.80 -19.04 24.02
C ARG A 505 -19.83 -20.11 24.51
N SER A 506 -18.72 -20.31 23.80
CA SER A 506 -17.68 -21.26 24.21
C SER A 506 -17.05 -20.88 25.55
N LEU A 507 -16.74 -19.59 25.75
CA LEU A 507 -16.23 -19.09 27.04
C LEU A 507 -17.24 -19.33 28.17
N ALA A 508 -18.52 -19.06 27.96
CA ALA A 508 -19.58 -19.29 28.95
C ALA A 508 -19.71 -20.77 29.28
N HIS A 509 -19.65 -21.66 28.28
CA HIS A 509 -19.71 -23.10 28.46
C HIS A 509 -18.55 -23.60 29.35
N HIS A 510 -17.31 -23.19 29.05
CA HIS A 510 -16.13 -23.56 29.83
C HIS A 510 -16.18 -23.01 31.27
N ALA A 511 -16.70 -21.80 31.45
CA ALA A 511 -16.90 -21.22 32.79
C ALA A 511 -17.90 -22.03 33.61
N LEU A 512 -19.02 -22.47 33.00
CA LEU A 512 -20.02 -23.32 33.65
C LEU A 512 -19.45 -24.69 34.02
N GLU A 513 -18.70 -25.33 33.12
CA GLU A 513 -18.01 -26.60 33.41
C GLU A 513 -17.00 -26.48 34.55
N ALA A 514 -16.18 -25.40 34.54
CA ALA A 514 -15.22 -25.14 35.60
C ALA A 514 -15.91 -24.91 36.95
N THR A 515 -17.02 -24.17 36.97
CA THR A 515 -17.79 -23.91 38.18
C THR A 515 -18.44 -25.18 38.75
N GLN A 516 -18.92 -26.07 37.87
CA GLN A 516 -19.49 -27.35 38.30
C GLN A 516 -18.43 -28.31 38.88
N LYS A 517 -17.17 -28.29 38.32
CA LYS A 517 -16.06 -29.07 38.84
C LYS A 517 -15.52 -28.55 40.20
N THR A 518 -15.67 -27.26 40.48
CA THR A 518 -15.21 -26.63 41.70
C THR A 518 -16.28 -26.55 42.81
N SER A 519 -17.55 -26.86 42.49
CA SER A 519 -18.62 -26.95 43.50
C SER A 519 -18.35 -28.18 44.38
N PRO A 520 -18.15 -28.03 45.69
CA PRO A 520 -17.89 -29.16 46.57
C PRO A 520 -19.17 -30.03 46.61
N ALA A 521 -19.06 -31.22 45.97
CA ALA A 521 -20.08 -32.24 46.08
C ALA A 521 -20.40 -32.46 47.57
N GLY A 522 -21.64 -32.30 47.90
CA GLY A 522 -22.18 -32.17 49.27
C GLY A 522 -21.57 -33.13 50.29
N LYS A 523 -21.09 -32.55 51.36
CA LYS A 523 -21.12 -33.23 52.65
C LYS A 523 -22.58 -33.42 53.04
N ARG A 524 -23.08 -34.59 52.84
CA ARG A 524 -24.15 -35.19 53.64
C ARG A 524 -23.59 -36.32 54.42
#